data_2a3baf91b91512a3fa7e49d7aff9513c
#
_entry.id   2a3baf91b91512a3fa7e49d7aff9513c
#
_cell.length_a   1.000
_cell.length_b   1.000
_cell.length_c   1.000
_cell.angle_alpha   90.00
_cell.angle_beta   90.00
_cell.angle_gamma   90.00
#
_symmetry.space_group_name_H-M   'P 1'
#
loop_
_entity.id
_entity.type
_entity.pdbx_description
1 polymer ?
#
loop_
_entity_poly.entity_id
_entity_poly.type
_entity_poly.pdbx_seq_one_letter_code
_entity_poly.pdbx_strand_id
1 'polypeptide(L)'
;VMVDSLSMIVDIWVIAAVVTVTGMALFSYLFSAKSANMIHALPVTRKELFFTNVISGLSMMWIPQIITFLLSVIVSLANGIALVQYLGIWLLTVMGISFFLFSMVVFCVMFTGQLFALPVYFFVLNYLSVGAMFGVQSVITFLGYGLGSGSVPIARIIRILSPLNYLQNNVHFSKMSYYNQLGDEVITGVSYRGGTVVASYVIVAVAIYLFAYFAYQKRQIESAGDLLTFRWLQPVFRWGVGACVAYVGAILIASFFDSVLIWISAPLFFVLVLVLGVIAFLIADMFVQKTFRVVKKKRIKECGFFLVFVMVSFGGFLTVARGLQNKIPDKNEVEYAYLDMNYPVEFEGNDVDKVINVQKDILAHTAELQKNLKDNAYTYTITYGLKGGRRISRSYRIPVDENSEHGQKLAEQQYNYEIQPENFLRYLFEYDYKDIKEFRNSQFEYYETDNYMSRVITSDVAYKLYQAVQKDAQAGVLQKYNTVDFANGDEQPEYQTASLNLSYKHSSKAWEDMYLRESGEIRYHEHETEDSMQEGYAYISFGSDCRNILQALFENGLIDSLEQPIFHANGLG
;
A
#
# COMPACT_ATOMS: atom_id res chain seq x y z
N VAL A 1 24.88 -13.99 0.16
CA VAL A 1 24.25 -15.30 -0.04
C VAL A 1 23.66 -15.85 1.26
N MET A 2 24.45 -16.05 2.35
CA MET A 2 23.92 -16.67 3.59
C MET A 2 22.91 -15.80 4.32
N VAL A 3 23.09 -14.49 4.35
CA VAL A 3 22.15 -13.53 4.98
C VAL A 3 20.87 -13.38 4.14
N ASP A 4 20.99 -13.39 2.82
CA ASP A 4 19.83 -13.44 1.92
C ASP A 4 19.03 -14.72 2.13
N SER A 5 19.73 -15.84 2.35
CA SER A 5 19.09 -17.11 2.68
C SER A 5 18.33 -17.05 4.00
N LEU A 6 18.84 -16.36 5.04
CA LEU A 6 18.13 -16.21 6.32
C LEU A 6 16.85 -15.40 6.19
N SER A 7 16.85 -14.36 5.38
CA SER A 7 15.63 -13.54 5.11
C SER A 7 14.59 -14.33 4.30
N MET A 8 15.02 -15.15 3.34
CA MET A 8 14.13 -16.02 2.56
C MET A 8 13.58 -17.22 3.37
N ILE A 9 14.33 -17.72 4.35
CA ILE A 9 13.95 -18.91 5.13
C ILE A 9 12.85 -18.60 6.17
N VAL A 10 12.61 -17.34 6.51
CA VAL A 10 11.43 -16.93 7.32
C VAL A 10 10.25 -16.58 6.40
N ASP A 11 10.00 -17.39 5.39
CA ASP A 11 8.78 -17.24 4.60
C ASP A 11 7.58 -17.73 5.42
N ILE A 12 6.83 -16.77 5.94
CA ILE A 12 5.66 -16.99 6.78
C ILE A 12 4.58 -17.79 6.02
N TRP A 13 4.53 -17.66 4.70
CA TRP A 13 3.58 -18.41 3.88
C TRP A 13 3.91 -19.89 3.81
N VAL A 14 5.19 -20.23 3.71
CA VAL A 14 5.65 -21.63 3.74
C VAL A 14 5.35 -22.23 5.13
N ILE A 15 5.63 -21.51 6.21
CA ILE A 15 5.28 -21.94 7.57
C ILE A 15 3.76 -22.15 7.68
N ALA A 16 2.96 -21.20 7.22
CA ALA A 16 1.50 -21.28 7.24
C ALA A 16 0.96 -22.50 6.46
N ALA A 17 1.56 -22.79 5.30
CA ALA A 17 1.19 -23.97 4.51
C ALA A 17 1.53 -25.27 5.27
N VAL A 18 2.75 -25.39 5.79
CA VAL A 18 3.21 -26.57 6.53
C VAL A 18 2.34 -26.82 7.77
N VAL A 19 2.07 -25.79 8.60
CA VAL A 19 1.24 -25.95 9.79
C VAL A 19 -0.20 -26.36 9.44
N THR A 20 -0.73 -25.83 8.32
CA THR A 20 -2.08 -26.17 7.85
C THR A 20 -2.16 -27.63 7.41
N VAL A 21 -1.23 -28.08 6.59
CA VAL A 21 -1.16 -29.49 6.12
C VAL A 21 -0.95 -30.43 7.30
N THR A 22 -0.07 -30.09 8.24
CA THR A 22 0.17 -30.87 9.47
C THR A 22 -1.12 -30.98 10.30
N GLY A 23 -1.84 -29.88 10.50
CA GLY A 23 -3.13 -29.90 11.19
C GLY A 23 -4.21 -30.72 10.48
N MET A 24 -4.28 -30.62 9.15
CA MET A 24 -5.17 -31.45 8.33
C MET A 24 -4.87 -32.95 8.49
N ALA A 25 -3.60 -33.32 8.49
CA ALA A 25 -3.19 -34.72 8.62
C ALA A 25 -3.50 -35.28 10.01
N LEU A 26 -3.06 -34.61 11.08
CA LEU A 26 -3.19 -35.11 12.45
C LEU A 26 -4.63 -35.16 12.96
N PHE A 27 -5.43 -34.19 12.57
CA PHE A 27 -6.83 -34.11 12.99
C PHE A 27 -7.81 -34.62 11.93
N SER A 28 -7.33 -35.30 10.88
CA SER A 28 -8.15 -35.85 9.78
C SER A 28 -9.29 -36.71 10.26
N TYR A 29 -9.10 -37.46 11.35
CA TYR A 29 -10.13 -38.31 11.93
C TYR A 29 -11.38 -37.55 12.40
N LEU A 30 -11.27 -36.26 12.74
CA LEU A 30 -12.40 -35.44 13.20
C LEU A 30 -13.34 -35.00 12.07
N PHE A 31 -12.94 -35.17 10.80
CA PHE A 31 -13.71 -34.76 9.64
C PHE A 31 -14.56 -35.89 9.03
N SER A 32 -14.36 -37.13 9.50
CA SER A 32 -15.14 -38.29 9.06
C SER A 32 -15.81 -38.98 10.26
N ALA A 33 -17.11 -39.14 10.23
CA ALA A 33 -17.86 -39.78 11.32
C ALA A 33 -17.36 -41.21 11.60
N LYS A 34 -17.00 -41.99 10.56
CA LYS A 34 -16.45 -43.34 10.69
C LYS A 34 -15.11 -43.34 11.45
N SER A 35 -14.19 -42.48 11.07
CA SER A 35 -12.86 -42.36 11.69
C SER A 35 -12.96 -41.80 13.11
N ALA A 36 -13.82 -40.79 13.32
CA ALA A 36 -14.03 -40.19 14.63
C ALA A 36 -14.56 -41.23 15.63
N ASN A 37 -15.57 -42.02 15.25
CA ASN A 37 -16.13 -43.09 16.10
C ASN A 37 -15.08 -44.16 16.41
N MET A 38 -14.25 -44.56 15.43
CA MET A 38 -13.22 -45.56 15.63
C MET A 38 -12.13 -45.06 16.63
N ILE A 39 -11.65 -43.85 16.48
CA ILE A 39 -10.61 -43.28 17.37
C ILE A 39 -11.15 -43.05 18.79
N HIS A 40 -12.38 -42.57 18.94
CA HIS A 40 -12.98 -42.34 20.27
C HIS A 40 -13.48 -43.65 20.96
N ALA A 41 -13.48 -44.77 20.25
CA ALA A 41 -13.73 -46.09 20.84
C ALA A 41 -12.45 -46.71 21.48
N LEU A 42 -11.26 -46.13 21.22
CA LEU A 42 -10.02 -46.56 21.85
C LEU A 42 -10.01 -46.17 23.35
N PRO A 43 -9.32 -46.96 24.19
CA PRO A 43 -9.23 -46.72 25.65
C PRO A 43 -8.25 -45.55 25.96
N VAL A 44 -8.48 -44.39 25.31
CA VAL A 44 -7.67 -43.16 25.43
C VAL A 44 -8.61 -42.01 25.76
N THR A 45 -8.24 -41.19 26.73
CA THR A 45 -9.05 -40.04 27.11
C THR A 45 -8.97 -38.94 26.03
N ARG A 46 -10.00 -38.11 25.88
CA ARG A 46 -9.98 -36.96 24.98
C ARG A 46 -8.83 -36.00 25.28
N LYS A 47 -8.44 -35.88 26.56
CA LYS A 47 -7.30 -35.06 26.98
C LYS A 47 -5.99 -35.60 26.39
N GLU A 48 -5.71 -36.85 26.56
CA GLU A 48 -4.52 -37.52 26.04
C GLU A 48 -4.45 -37.39 24.51
N LEU A 49 -5.56 -37.69 23.84
CA LEU A 49 -5.62 -37.59 22.37
C LEU A 49 -5.34 -36.16 21.86
N PHE A 50 -5.89 -35.15 22.54
CA PHE A 50 -5.63 -33.76 22.17
C PHE A 50 -4.14 -33.39 22.30
N PHE A 51 -3.56 -33.66 23.49
CA PHE A 51 -2.16 -33.30 23.73
C PHE A 51 -1.18 -34.13 22.87
N THR A 52 -1.47 -35.41 22.63
CA THR A 52 -0.67 -36.23 21.74
C THR A 52 -0.65 -35.66 20.32
N ASN A 53 -1.79 -35.27 19.76
CA ASN A 53 -1.85 -34.66 18.43
C ASN A 53 -1.10 -33.31 18.39
N VAL A 54 -1.26 -32.46 19.41
CA VAL A 54 -0.56 -31.18 19.46
C VAL A 54 0.97 -31.36 19.55
N ILE A 55 1.43 -32.25 20.45
CA ILE A 55 2.87 -32.53 20.62
C ILE A 55 3.45 -33.17 19.35
N SER A 56 2.74 -34.13 18.74
CA SER A 56 3.17 -34.75 17.48
C SER A 56 3.30 -33.71 16.36
N GLY A 57 2.33 -32.79 16.24
CA GLY A 57 2.40 -31.73 15.26
C GLY A 57 3.57 -30.79 15.46
N LEU A 58 3.81 -30.36 16.69
CA LEU A 58 4.96 -29.54 17.04
C LEU A 58 6.29 -30.27 16.76
N SER A 59 6.36 -31.57 17.10
CA SER A 59 7.55 -32.38 16.83
C SER A 59 7.82 -32.50 15.32
N MET A 60 6.78 -32.74 14.51
CA MET A 60 6.91 -32.82 13.05
C MET A 60 7.44 -31.53 12.41
N MET A 61 7.14 -30.37 13.00
CA MET A 61 7.62 -29.09 12.51
C MET A 61 8.99 -28.72 13.08
N TRP A 62 9.20 -28.91 14.38
CA TRP A 62 10.41 -28.46 15.08
C TRP A 62 11.63 -29.34 14.82
N ILE A 63 11.46 -30.65 14.67
CA ILE A 63 12.58 -31.55 14.39
C ILE A 63 13.32 -31.18 13.10
N PRO A 64 12.64 -30.97 11.95
CA PRO A 64 13.32 -30.51 10.73
C PRO A 64 13.99 -29.13 10.90
N GLN A 65 13.37 -28.20 11.63
CA GLN A 65 13.94 -26.87 11.89
C GLN A 65 15.23 -26.96 12.71
N ILE A 66 15.26 -27.83 13.75
CA ILE A 66 16.46 -28.09 14.56
C ILE A 66 17.55 -28.73 13.71
N ILE A 67 17.21 -29.72 12.88
CA ILE A 67 18.16 -30.36 11.96
C ILE A 67 18.76 -29.32 10.99
N THR A 68 17.93 -28.47 10.39
CA THR A 68 18.39 -27.40 9.50
C THR A 68 19.31 -26.44 10.24
N PHE A 69 18.97 -26.05 11.47
CA PHE A 69 19.82 -25.19 12.30
C PHE A 69 21.21 -25.86 12.56
N LEU A 70 21.23 -27.12 12.97
CA LEU A 70 22.49 -27.84 13.26
C LEU A 70 23.36 -27.93 11.99
N LEU A 71 22.77 -28.26 10.85
CA LEU A 71 23.51 -28.33 9.58
C LEU A 71 24.04 -26.94 9.18
N SER A 72 23.25 -25.89 9.36
CA SER A 72 23.65 -24.50 9.07
C SER A 72 24.79 -24.04 9.98
N VAL A 73 24.78 -24.42 11.27
CA VAL A 73 25.89 -24.15 12.22
C VAL A 73 27.17 -24.85 11.77
N ILE A 74 27.09 -26.13 11.40
CA ILE A 74 28.25 -26.90 10.91
C ILE A 74 28.86 -26.23 9.67
N VAL A 75 28.05 -25.88 8.70
CA VAL A 75 28.50 -25.21 7.46
C VAL A 75 29.10 -23.84 7.79
N SER A 76 28.48 -23.06 8.69
CA SER A 76 28.96 -21.75 9.09
C SER A 76 30.36 -21.84 9.74
N LEU A 77 30.55 -22.78 10.68
CA LEU A 77 31.84 -23.00 11.35
C LEU A 77 32.90 -23.51 10.37
N ALA A 78 32.55 -24.42 9.46
CA ALA A 78 33.48 -24.95 8.46
C ALA A 78 34.00 -23.86 7.50
N ASN A 79 33.21 -22.81 7.24
CA ASN A 79 33.59 -21.70 6.39
C ASN A 79 34.12 -20.47 7.17
N GLY A 80 34.33 -20.58 8.49
CA GLY A 80 34.86 -19.49 9.31
C GLY A 80 33.92 -18.30 9.49
N ILE A 81 32.61 -18.50 9.28
CA ILE A 81 31.60 -17.44 9.35
C ILE A 81 31.06 -17.31 10.77
N ALA A 82 31.28 -16.17 11.44
CA ALA A 82 30.89 -15.94 12.83
C ALA A 82 29.40 -15.50 13.00
N LEU A 83 28.45 -16.19 12.34
CA LEU A 83 27.00 -15.82 12.35
C LEU A 83 26.14 -16.77 13.20
N VAL A 84 26.74 -17.61 14.05
CA VAL A 84 26.03 -18.64 14.85
C VAL A 84 24.95 -18.05 15.76
N GLN A 85 25.17 -16.87 16.31
CA GLN A 85 24.19 -16.18 17.16
C GLN A 85 22.89 -15.84 16.39
N TYR A 86 22.99 -15.44 15.12
CA TYR A 86 21.84 -15.10 14.29
C TYR A 86 21.06 -16.35 13.86
N LEU A 87 21.73 -17.48 13.66
CA LEU A 87 21.09 -18.78 13.42
C LEU A 87 20.25 -19.21 14.63
N GLY A 88 20.72 -18.96 15.86
CA GLY A 88 19.95 -19.22 17.08
C GLY A 88 18.69 -18.35 17.18
N ILE A 89 18.80 -17.07 16.88
CA ILE A 89 17.65 -16.14 16.83
C ILE A 89 16.66 -16.58 15.75
N TRP A 90 17.16 -16.97 14.57
CA TRP A 90 16.33 -17.51 13.49
C TRP A 90 15.56 -18.75 13.93
N LEU A 91 16.21 -19.73 14.55
CA LEU A 91 15.55 -20.94 15.05
C LEU A 91 14.41 -20.61 16.01
N LEU A 92 14.67 -19.77 17.02
CA LEU A 92 13.67 -19.35 18.00
C LEU A 92 12.49 -18.60 17.34
N THR A 93 12.79 -17.79 16.35
CA THR A 93 11.77 -17.05 15.58
C THR A 93 10.85 -18.00 14.82
N VAL A 94 11.44 -18.94 14.04
CA VAL A 94 10.66 -19.90 13.23
C VAL A 94 9.88 -20.87 14.11
N MET A 95 10.47 -21.34 15.22
CA MET A 95 9.77 -22.16 16.22
C MET A 95 8.60 -21.41 16.88
N GLY A 96 8.80 -20.14 17.25
CA GLY A 96 7.76 -19.30 17.84
C GLY A 96 6.60 -19.03 16.86
N ILE A 97 6.91 -18.69 15.61
CA ILE A 97 5.90 -18.48 14.56
C ILE A 97 5.13 -19.77 14.27
N SER A 98 5.82 -20.91 14.11
CA SER A 98 5.16 -22.20 13.86
C SER A 98 4.29 -22.65 15.04
N PHE A 99 4.72 -22.40 16.28
CA PHE A 99 3.94 -22.65 17.50
C PHE A 99 2.63 -21.86 17.50
N PHE A 100 2.71 -20.56 17.20
CA PHE A 100 1.53 -19.69 17.13
C PHE A 100 0.60 -20.08 16.00
N LEU A 101 1.10 -20.19 14.76
CA LEU A 101 0.25 -20.51 13.60
C LEU A 101 -0.39 -21.90 13.74
N PHE A 102 0.33 -22.87 14.31
CA PHE A 102 -0.27 -24.19 14.57
C PHE A 102 -1.36 -24.12 15.64
N SER A 103 -1.25 -23.27 16.66
CA SER A 103 -2.35 -23.05 17.63
C SER A 103 -3.62 -22.53 16.93
N MET A 104 -3.47 -21.63 15.94
CA MET A 104 -4.56 -21.11 15.12
C MET A 104 -5.21 -22.21 14.26
N VAL A 105 -4.38 -23.09 13.67
CA VAL A 105 -4.90 -24.25 12.90
C VAL A 105 -5.68 -25.20 13.82
N VAL A 106 -5.12 -25.55 14.99
CA VAL A 106 -5.79 -26.42 15.97
C VAL A 106 -7.12 -25.80 16.42
N PHE A 107 -7.13 -24.48 16.64
CA PHE A 107 -8.36 -23.73 16.93
C PHE A 107 -9.39 -23.91 15.79
N CYS A 108 -9.00 -23.65 14.54
CA CYS A 108 -9.89 -23.77 13.37
C CYS A 108 -10.44 -25.20 13.23
N VAL A 109 -9.62 -26.23 13.46
CA VAL A 109 -10.03 -27.64 13.47
C VAL A 109 -11.23 -27.86 14.39
N MET A 110 -11.25 -27.22 15.57
CA MET A 110 -12.34 -27.44 16.55
C MET A 110 -13.69 -26.87 16.07
N PHE A 111 -13.67 -25.89 15.16
CA PHE A 111 -14.85 -25.18 14.69
C PHE A 111 -15.41 -25.67 13.35
N THR A 112 -14.66 -26.49 12.60
CA THR A 112 -15.15 -27.10 11.36
C THR A 112 -15.16 -28.61 11.43
N GLY A 113 -16.15 -29.24 10.77
CA GLY A 113 -16.23 -30.69 10.54
C GLY A 113 -15.82 -31.07 9.11
N GLN A 114 -15.33 -30.12 8.27
CA GLN A 114 -14.93 -30.38 6.89
C GLN A 114 -13.46 -30.12 6.67
N LEU A 115 -12.74 -31.09 6.12
CA LEU A 115 -11.29 -31.01 5.89
C LEU A 115 -10.92 -29.83 4.98
N PHE A 116 -11.62 -29.65 3.87
CA PHE A 116 -11.33 -28.60 2.90
C PHE A 116 -11.73 -27.19 3.37
N ALA A 117 -12.58 -27.07 4.37
CA ALA A 117 -12.94 -25.78 4.97
C ALA A 117 -11.84 -25.27 5.92
N LEU A 118 -10.99 -26.15 6.44
CA LEU A 118 -9.95 -25.80 7.41
C LEU A 118 -8.97 -24.74 6.90
N PRO A 119 -8.33 -24.90 5.72
CA PRO A 119 -7.43 -23.89 5.18
C PRO A 119 -8.13 -22.53 4.98
N VAL A 120 -9.38 -22.54 4.53
CA VAL A 120 -10.17 -21.32 4.33
C VAL A 120 -10.42 -20.61 5.66
N TYR A 121 -10.83 -21.33 6.70
CA TYR A 121 -11.04 -20.73 8.03
C TYR A 121 -9.75 -20.21 8.64
N PHE A 122 -8.66 -20.94 8.50
CA PHE A 122 -7.35 -20.50 8.94
C PHE A 122 -6.96 -19.18 8.26
N PHE A 123 -7.10 -19.12 6.94
CA PHE A 123 -6.77 -17.92 6.16
C PHE A 123 -7.67 -16.73 6.53
N VAL A 124 -9.00 -16.97 6.56
CA VAL A 124 -9.98 -15.94 6.94
C VAL A 124 -9.68 -15.40 8.33
N LEU A 125 -9.44 -16.27 9.33
CA LEU A 125 -9.18 -15.83 10.70
C LEU A 125 -7.91 -14.97 10.83
N ASN A 126 -6.89 -15.29 10.05
CA ASN A 126 -5.62 -14.56 10.05
C ASN A 126 -5.67 -13.20 9.34
N TYR A 127 -6.63 -12.98 8.44
CA TYR A 127 -6.79 -11.74 7.69
C TYR A 127 -8.09 -10.98 8.01
N LEU A 128 -8.94 -11.53 8.89
CA LEU A 128 -10.30 -11.03 9.11
C LEU A 128 -10.34 -9.54 9.49
N SER A 129 -9.50 -9.10 10.41
CA SER A 129 -9.55 -7.73 10.91
C SER A 129 -9.02 -6.71 9.89
N VAL A 130 -7.90 -7.00 9.22
CA VAL A 130 -7.35 -6.13 8.16
C VAL A 130 -8.28 -6.16 6.95
N GLY A 131 -8.78 -7.33 6.55
CA GLY A 131 -9.73 -7.47 5.44
C GLY A 131 -11.05 -6.74 5.69
N ALA A 132 -11.60 -6.85 6.90
CA ALA A 132 -12.80 -6.12 7.28
C ALA A 132 -12.58 -4.60 7.28
N MET A 133 -11.43 -4.14 7.83
CA MET A 133 -11.09 -2.72 7.84
C MET A 133 -10.83 -2.18 6.42
N PHE A 134 -10.14 -2.96 5.57
CA PHE A 134 -9.96 -2.62 4.16
C PHE A 134 -11.33 -2.50 3.45
N GLY A 135 -12.25 -3.42 3.68
CA GLY A 135 -13.61 -3.34 3.16
C GLY A 135 -14.36 -2.07 3.62
N VAL A 136 -14.30 -1.76 4.93
CA VAL A 136 -14.89 -0.53 5.48
C VAL A 136 -14.25 0.72 4.87
N GLN A 137 -12.92 0.77 4.79
CA GLN A 137 -12.18 1.86 4.18
C GLN A 137 -12.57 2.06 2.72
N SER A 138 -12.64 1.00 1.94
CA SER A 138 -13.01 1.04 0.52
C SER A 138 -14.45 1.55 0.32
N VAL A 139 -15.41 1.12 1.17
CA VAL A 139 -16.79 1.64 1.13
C VAL A 139 -16.83 3.14 1.45
N ILE A 140 -16.15 3.57 2.50
CA ILE A 140 -16.12 4.98 2.90
C ILE A 140 -15.47 5.84 1.82
N THR A 141 -14.36 5.38 1.24
CA THR A 141 -13.66 6.06 0.14
C THR A 141 -14.53 6.14 -1.12
N PHE A 142 -15.26 5.08 -1.45
CA PHE A 142 -16.19 5.08 -2.58
C PHE A 142 -17.37 6.05 -2.39
N LEU A 143 -17.90 6.15 -1.15
CA LEU A 143 -19.06 6.99 -0.84
C LEU A 143 -18.73 8.46 -0.64
N GLY A 144 -17.45 8.81 -0.38
CA GLY A 144 -17.02 10.17 -0.07
C GLY A 144 -16.13 10.76 -1.16
N TYR A 145 -16.56 11.85 -1.78
CA TYR A 145 -15.77 12.57 -2.78
C TYR A 145 -14.48 13.15 -2.17
N GLY A 146 -13.36 12.91 -2.82
CA GLY A 146 -12.05 13.35 -2.37
C GLY A 146 -11.43 12.50 -1.25
N LEU A 147 -12.04 11.37 -0.87
CA LEU A 147 -11.43 10.46 0.11
C LEU A 147 -10.52 9.44 -0.60
N GLY A 148 -9.24 9.46 -0.27
CA GLY A 148 -8.26 8.45 -0.72
C GLY A 148 -8.06 7.32 0.29
N SER A 149 -7.25 6.32 -0.07
CA SER A 149 -6.95 5.15 0.77
C SER A 149 -6.36 5.50 2.15
N GLY A 150 -5.68 6.64 2.29
CA GLY A 150 -5.15 7.15 3.55
C GLY A 150 -6.14 7.94 4.42
N SER A 151 -7.35 8.24 3.91
CA SER A 151 -8.31 9.09 4.61
C SER A 151 -8.89 8.48 5.90
N VAL A 152 -8.89 7.15 6.00
CA VAL A 152 -9.33 6.41 7.19
C VAL A 152 -8.13 5.64 7.76
N PRO A 153 -7.50 6.11 8.85
CA PRO A 153 -6.32 5.45 9.40
C PRO A 153 -6.68 4.09 10.01
N ILE A 154 -5.88 3.08 9.70
CA ILE A 154 -6.01 1.74 10.30
C ILE A 154 -5.35 1.76 11.68
N ALA A 155 -6.15 1.58 12.73
CA ALA A 155 -5.63 1.52 14.09
C ALA A 155 -4.63 0.34 14.24
N ARG A 156 -3.55 0.55 15.01
CA ARG A 156 -2.52 -0.47 15.26
C ARG A 156 -3.10 -1.79 15.75
N ILE A 157 -4.13 -1.74 16.60
CA ILE A 157 -4.79 -2.94 17.13
C ILE A 157 -5.39 -3.81 16.03
N ILE A 158 -5.96 -3.22 14.97
CA ILE A 158 -6.56 -3.96 13.85
C ILE A 158 -5.48 -4.73 13.09
N ARG A 159 -4.30 -4.13 12.91
CA ARG A 159 -3.14 -4.79 12.28
C ARG A 159 -2.64 -5.97 13.12
N ILE A 160 -2.56 -5.82 14.43
CA ILE A 160 -2.16 -6.90 15.36
C ILE A 160 -3.16 -8.06 15.32
N LEU A 161 -4.47 -7.79 15.15
CA LEU A 161 -5.50 -8.83 15.04
C LEU A 161 -5.52 -9.57 13.69
N SER A 162 -4.60 -9.26 12.78
CA SER A 162 -4.33 -10.00 11.54
C SER A 162 -2.93 -10.58 11.55
N PRO A 163 -2.72 -11.72 12.24
CA PRO A 163 -1.39 -12.20 12.61
C PRO A 163 -0.45 -12.45 11.43
N LEU A 164 -0.92 -13.10 10.35
CA LEU A 164 -0.07 -13.35 9.17
C LEU A 164 0.43 -12.05 8.55
N ASN A 165 -0.45 -11.08 8.34
CA ASN A 165 -0.07 -9.77 7.82
C ASN A 165 0.87 -9.02 8.78
N TYR A 166 0.59 -9.07 10.08
CA TYR A 166 1.40 -8.35 11.07
C TYR A 166 2.80 -8.97 11.24
N LEU A 167 2.90 -10.30 11.25
CA LEU A 167 4.19 -11.01 11.31
C LEU A 167 5.02 -10.73 10.06
N GLN A 168 4.42 -10.79 8.86
CA GLN A 168 5.11 -10.53 7.60
C GLN A 168 5.75 -9.14 7.54
N ASN A 169 5.06 -8.12 8.07
CA ASN A 169 5.54 -6.73 8.01
C ASN A 169 6.45 -6.34 9.18
N ASN A 170 6.54 -7.15 10.24
CA ASN A 170 7.28 -6.77 11.46
C ASN A 170 8.36 -7.77 11.89
N VAL A 171 8.51 -8.91 11.19
CA VAL A 171 9.51 -9.92 11.52
C VAL A 171 10.39 -10.15 10.31
N HIS A 172 11.58 -9.60 10.33
CA HIS A 172 12.55 -9.75 9.25
C HIS A 172 13.97 -9.63 9.74
N PHE A 173 14.87 -10.21 8.96
CA PHE A 173 16.32 -10.06 9.07
C PHE A 173 16.78 -9.16 7.93
N SER A 174 17.52 -8.11 8.25
CA SER A 174 18.08 -7.18 7.27
C SER A 174 19.60 -7.27 7.29
N LYS A 175 20.23 -7.16 6.12
CA LYS A 175 21.67 -7.03 6.03
C LYS A 175 22.09 -5.65 6.51
N MET A 176 23.18 -5.60 7.25
CA MET A 176 23.94 -4.38 7.49
C MET A 176 25.16 -4.43 6.58
N SER A 177 25.15 -3.65 5.50
CA SER A 177 26.25 -3.59 4.54
C SER A 177 26.59 -2.16 4.17
N TYR A 178 27.84 -1.93 3.74
CA TYR A 178 28.27 -0.68 3.12
C TYR A 178 29.06 -0.99 1.85
N TYR A 179 29.08 -0.05 0.92
CA TYR A 179 29.92 -0.18 -0.27
C TYR A 179 31.31 0.41 0.01
N ASN A 180 32.36 -0.39 -0.25
CA ASN A 180 33.74 0.08 -0.11
C ASN A 180 34.12 1.02 -1.29
N GLN A 181 35.32 1.62 -1.22
CA GLN A 181 35.81 2.52 -2.28
C GLN A 181 35.97 1.84 -3.66
N LEU A 182 35.94 0.52 -3.72
CA LEU A 182 36.03 -0.29 -4.95
C LEU A 182 34.65 -0.66 -5.51
N GLY A 183 33.55 -0.27 -4.81
CA GLY A 183 32.19 -0.60 -5.19
C GLY A 183 31.71 -1.98 -4.74
N ASP A 184 32.50 -2.71 -3.89
CA ASP A 184 32.11 -4.02 -3.38
C ASP A 184 31.24 -3.87 -2.13
N GLU A 185 30.15 -4.64 -2.06
CA GLU A 185 29.30 -4.71 -0.86
C GLU A 185 30.00 -5.47 0.28
N VAL A 186 30.33 -4.78 1.37
CA VAL A 186 30.92 -5.35 2.58
C VAL A 186 29.84 -5.52 3.63
N ILE A 187 29.50 -6.76 3.97
CA ILE A 187 28.51 -7.09 5.00
C ILE A 187 29.16 -6.96 6.38
N THR A 188 28.65 -6.03 7.21
CA THR A 188 29.13 -5.81 8.59
C THR A 188 28.36 -6.60 9.63
N GLY A 189 27.13 -7.01 9.33
CA GLY A 189 26.30 -7.74 10.28
C GLY A 189 24.91 -8.05 9.76
N VAL A 190 24.05 -8.48 10.69
CA VAL A 190 22.64 -8.76 10.46
C VAL A 190 21.83 -8.03 11.53
N SER A 191 20.84 -7.26 11.13
CA SER A 191 19.84 -6.70 12.03
C SER A 191 18.63 -7.64 12.10
N TYR A 192 18.10 -7.86 13.30
CA TYR A 192 16.88 -8.63 13.52
C TYR A 192 15.80 -7.76 14.15
N ARG A 193 14.64 -7.72 13.51
CA ARG A 193 13.47 -7.03 14.02
C ARG A 193 12.31 -8.00 14.22
N GLY A 194 11.56 -7.86 15.33
CA GLY A 194 10.34 -8.61 15.55
C GLY A 194 10.35 -9.59 16.72
N GLY A 195 11.41 -9.71 17.50
CA GLY A 195 11.49 -10.65 18.64
C GLY A 195 10.37 -10.45 19.66
N THR A 196 10.02 -9.19 20.00
CA THR A 196 8.92 -8.87 20.90
C THR A 196 7.55 -9.24 20.32
N VAL A 197 7.40 -9.12 19.00
CA VAL A 197 6.18 -9.52 18.28
C VAL A 197 6.00 -11.03 18.37
N VAL A 198 7.03 -11.80 18.03
CA VAL A 198 6.99 -13.27 18.12
C VAL A 198 6.72 -13.72 19.55
N ALA A 199 7.41 -13.15 20.56
CA ALA A 199 7.18 -13.48 21.96
C ALA A 199 5.73 -13.20 22.40
N SER A 200 5.15 -12.08 21.99
CA SER A 200 3.75 -11.76 22.32
C SER A 200 2.77 -12.77 21.69
N TYR A 201 2.99 -13.16 20.44
CA TYR A 201 2.16 -14.19 19.81
C TYR A 201 2.34 -15.59 20.40
N VAL A 202 3.52 -15.94 20.90
CA VAL A 202 3.74 -17.20 21.63
C VAL A 202 2.88 -17.24 22.90
N ILE A 203 2.79 -16.13 23.64
CA ILE A 203 1.92 -16.03 24.82
C ILE A 203 0.44 -16.19 24.42
N VAL A 204 0.01 -15.52 23.34
CA VAL A 204 -1.35 -15.66 22.82
C VAL A 204 -1.64 -17.09 22.36
N ALA A 205 -0.66 -17.78 21.77
CA ALA A 205 -0.80 -19.17 21.32
C ALA A 205 -1.17 -20.10 22.46
N VAL A 206 -0.57 -19.92 23.66
CA VAL A 206 -0.93 -20.72 24.84
C VAL A 206 -2.40 -20.56 25.21
N ALA A 207 -2.91 -19.34 25.19
CA ALA A 207 -4.33 -19.07 25.43
C ALA A 207 -5.22 -19.72 24.37
N ILE A 208 -4.81 -19.67 23.08
CA ILE A 208 -5.54 -20.32 21.97
C ILE A 208 -5.54 -21.84 22.14
N TYR A 209 -4.44 -22.48 22.51
CA TYR A 209 -4.39 -23.93 22.78
C TYR A 209 -5.34 -24.32 23.92
N LEU A 210 -5.35 -23.55 25.01
CA LEU A 210 -6.28 -23.79 26.12
C LEU A 210 -7.74 -23.69 25.67
N PHE A 211 -8.06 -22.67 24.90
CA PHE A 211 -9.41 -22.49 24.35
C PHE A 211 -9.80 -23.63 23.38
N ALA A 212 -8.88 -24.01 22.49
CA ALA A 212 -9.08 -25.14 21.58
C ALA A 212 -9.28 -26.45 22.33
N TYR A 213 -8.57 -26.67 23.44
CA TYR A 213 -8.77 -27.84 24.31
C TYR A 213 -10.17 -27.86 24.90
N PHE A 214 -10.69 -26.76 25.45
CA PHE A 214 -12.05 -26.69 25.96
C PHE A 214 -13.09 -26.88 24.84
N ALA A 215 -12.85 -26.32 23.66
CA ALA A 215 -13.72 -26.54 22.50
C ALA A 215 -13.71 -28.01 22.07
N TYR A 216 -12.57 -28.67 22.08
CA TYR A 216 -12.47 -30.11 21.77
C TYR A 216 -13.26 -30.99 22.73
N GLN A 217 -13.23 -30.68 24.03
CA GLN A 217 -14.04 -31.44 25.02
C GLN A 217 -15.53 -31.31 24.77
N LYS A 218 -16.00 -30.13 24.32
CA LYS A 218 -17.44 -29.87 24.04
C LYS A 218 -17.87 -30.27 22.62
N ARG A 219 -16.93 -30.65 21.76
CA ARG A 219 -17.24 -31.03 20.38
C ARG A 219 -18.01 -32.33 20.32
N GLN A 220 -19.13 -32.30 19.57
CA GLN A 220 -19.94 -33.50 19.30
C GLN A 220 -19.33 -34.27 18.12
N ILE A 221 -19.26 -35.61 18.21
CA ILE A 221 -18.71 -36.48 17.16
C ILE A 221 -19.56 -36.40 15.89
N GLU A 222 -20.87 -36.22 16.05
CA GLU A 222 -21.87 -36.11 14.98
C GLU A 222 -21.65 -34.88 14.08
N SER A 223 -20.87 -33.88 14.53
CA SER A 223 -20.53 -32.69 13.73
C SER A 223 -19.49 -32.95 12.64
N ALA A 224 -19.00 -34.18 12.50
CA ALA A 224 -18.11 -34.56 11.41
C ALA A 224 -18.83 -34.42 10.06
N GLY A 225 -18.21 -33.73 9.13
CA GLY A 225 -18.77 -33.36 7.83
C GLY A 225 -19.60 -32.07 7.84
N ASP A 226 -19.89 -31.45 8.99
CA ASP A 226 -20.59 -30.15 9.04
C ASP A 226 -19.63 -29.00 8.77
N LEU A 227 -20.11 -27.96 8.05
CA LEU A 227 -19.30 -26.76 7.80
C LEU A 227 -18.90 -26.06 9.12
N LEU A 228 -19.86 -26.01 10.07
CA LEU A 228 -19.68 -25.42 11.39
C LEU A 228 -20.08 -26.43 12.47
N THR A 229 -19.12 -26.73 13.34
CA THR A 229 -19.31 -27.67 14.45
C THR A 229 -20.35 -27.19 15.49
N PHE A 230 -20.39 -25.89 15.77
CA PHE A 230 -21.26 -25.30 16.79
C PHE A 230 -22.44 -24.55 16.16
N ARG A 231 -23.67 -24.89 16.57
CA ARG A 231 -24.89 -24.29 16.02
C ARG A 231 -25.01 -22.78 16.23
N TRP A 232 -24.44 -22.24 17.30
CA TRP A 232 -24.49 -20.82 17.60
C TRP A 232 -23.64 -19.96 16.62
N LEU A 233 -22.66 -20.57 15.95
CA LEU A 233 -21.84 -19.90 14.92
C LEU A 233 -22.58 -19.75 13.58
N GLN A 234 -23.61 -20.52 13.33
CA GLN A 234 -24.29 -20.50 12.03
C GLN A 234 -24.87 -19.12 11.65
N PRO A 235 -25.54 -18.37 12.55
CA PRO A 235 -25.99 -17.01 12.25
C PRO A 235 -24.81 -16.07 11.98
N VAL A 236 -23.77 -16.14 12.81
CA VAL A 236 -22.56 -15.30 12.66
C VAL A 236 -21.91 -15.53 11.30
N PHE A 237 -21.78 -16.77 10.88
CA PHE A 237 -21.23 -17.13 9.57
C PHE A 237 -22.08 -16.57 8.42
N ARG A 238 -23.40 -16.76 8.45
CA ARG A 238 -24.30 -16.25 7.39
C ARG A 238 -24.26 -14.73 7.27
N TRP A 239 -24.29 -14.03 8.40
CA TRP A 239 -24.23 -12.56 8.42
C TRP A 239 -22.84 -12.05 8.00
N GLY A 240 -21.77 -12.69 8.47
CA GLY A 240 -20.41 -12.33 8.10
C GLY A 240 -20.14 -12.50 6.61
N VAL A 241 -20.46 -13.68 6.05
CA VAL A 241 -20.31 -13.93 4.61
C VAL A 241 -21.24 -13.03 3.80
N GLY A 242 -22.51 -12.88 4.23
CA GLY A 242 -23.47 -12.00 3.56
C GLY A 242 -22.98 -10.56 3.49
N ALA A 243 -22.53 -10.00 4.61
CA ALA A 243 -22.02 -8.62 4.67
C ALA A 243 -20.71 -8.45 3.88
N CYS A 244 -19.77 -9.39 4.00
CA CYS A 244 -18.52 -9.37 3.25
C CYS A 244 -18.77 -9.34 1.74
N VAL A 245 -19.57 -10.28 1.23
CA VAL A 245 -19.88 -10.35 -0.21
C VAL A 245 -20.73 -9.15 -0.65
N ALA A 246 -21.65 -8.64 0.18
CA ALA A 246 -22.45 -7.48 -0.12
C ALA A 246 -21.56 -6.25 -0.40
N TYR A 247 -20.66 -5.91 0.52
CA TYR A 247 -19.83 -4.72 0.42
C TYR A 247 -18.61 -4.91 -0.50
N VAL A 248 -17.83 -5.97 -0.30
CA VAL A 248 -16.63 -6.21 -1.11
C VAL A 248 -17.00 -6.54 -2.55
N GLY A 249 -18.04 -7.37 -2.75
CA GLY A 249 -18.54 -7.69 -4.07
C GLY A 249 -19.09 -6.45 -4.81
N ALA A 250 -19.81 -5.57 -4.10
CA ALA A 250 -20.30 -4.31 -4.69
C ALA A 250 -19.14 -3.39 -5.08
N ILE A 251 -18.09 -3.28 -4.26
CA ILE A 251 -16.88 -2.49 -4.60
C ILE A 251 -16.17 -3.07 -5.82
N LEU A 252 -15.97 -4.40 -5.87
CA LEU A 252 -15.31 -5.04 -7.01
C LEU A 252 -16.09 -4.79 -8.33
N ILE A 253 -17.41 -4.89 -8.26
CA ILE A 253 -18.26 -4.59 -9.42
C ILE A 253 -18.17 -3.10 -9.77
N ALA A 254 -18.26 -2.20 -8.77
CA ALA A 254 -18.14 -0.76 -9.00
C ALA A 254 -16.79 -0.38 -9.61
N SER A 255 -15.69 -0.94 -9.10
CA SER A 255 -14.34 -0.71 -9.64
C SER A 255 -14.17 -1.25 -11.07
N PHE A 256 -14.81 -2.38 -11.38
CA PHE A 256 -14.83 -2.90 -12.75
C PHE A 256 -15.56 -1.94 -13.71
N PHE A 257 -16.72 -1.42 -13.32
CA PHE A 257 -17.44 -0.45 -14.14
C PHE A 257 -16.73 0.91 -14.23
N ASP A 258 -16.06 1.36 -13.18
CA ASP A 258 -15.22 2.58 -13.22
C ASP A 258 -14.07 2.44 -14.23
N SER A 259 -13.45 1.27 -14.33
CA SER A 259 -12.41 0.98 -15.34
C SER A 259 -12.96 1.00 -16.78
N VAL A 260 -14.28 0.89 -16.97
CA VAL A 260 -14.97 0.97 -18.28
C VAL A 260 -15.69 2.31 -18.43
N LEU A 261 -15.32 3.32 -17.64
CA LEU A 261 -15.85 4.68 -17.66
C LEU A 261 -17.36 4.79 -17.35
N ILE A 262 -17.90 3.82 -16.61
CA ILE A 262 -19.30 3.85 -16.16
C ILE A 262 -19.34 4.17 -14.68
N TRP A 263 -19.66 5.42 -14.35
CA TRP A 263 -19.79 5.85 -12.95
C TRP A 263 -21.02 5.25 -12.28
N ILE A 264 -20.82 4.53 -11.17
CA ILE A 264 -21.91 3.99 -10.34
C ILE A 264 -22.28 5.01 -9.25
N SER A 265 -23.49 5.57 -9.33
CA SER A 265 -23.99 6.47 -8.30
C SER A 265 -24.22 5.78 -6.95
N ALA A 266 -24.14 6.53 -5.84
CA ALA A 266 -24.36 5.99 -4.51
C ALA A 266 -25.70 5.25 -4.32
N PRO A 267 -26.86 5.70 -4.88
CA PRO A 267 -28.10 4.92 -4.85
C PRO A 267 -28.02 3.57 -5.59
N LEU A 268 -27.38 3.56 -6.76
CA LEU A 268 -27.18 2.31 -7.52
C LEU A 268 -26.24 1.35 -6.77
N PHE A 269 -25.17 1.86 -6.18
CA PHE A 269 -24.28 1.09 -5.31
C PHE A 269 -25.03 0.50 -4.12
N PHE A 270 -25.93 1.24 -3.48
CA PHE A 270 -26.78 0.75 -2.40
C PHE A 270 -27.66 -0.43 -2.84
N VAL A 271 -28.32 -0.31 -3.99
CA VAL A 271 -29.14 -1.41 -4.55
C VAL A 271 -28.27 -2.64 -4.81
N LEU A 272 -27.07 -2.45 -5.37
CA LEU A 272 -26.12 -3.53 -5.63
C LEU A 272 -25.70 -4.24 -4.32
N VAL A 273 -25.41 -3.50 -3.25
CA VAL A 273 -25.10 -4.05 -1.92
C VAL A 273 -26.26 -4.89 -1.39
N LEU A 274 -27.51 -4.42 -1.51
CA LEU A 274 -28.67 -5.18 -1.06
C LEU A 274 -28.87 -6.47 -1.85
N VAL A 275 -28.77 -6.42 -3.17
CA VAL A 275 -28.96 -7.60 -4.05
C VAL A 275 -27.89 -8.65 -3.77
N LEU A 276 -26.62 -8.25 -3.75
CA LEU A 276 -25.50 -9.16 -3.45
C LEU A 276 -25.60 -9.72 -2.04
N GLY A 277 -26.02 -8.90 -1.06
CA GLY A 277 -26.22 -9.33 0.31
C GLY A 277 -27.26 -10.43 0.45
N VAL A 278 -28.42 -10.31 -0.22
CA VAL A 278 -29.45 -11.35 -0.24
C VAL A 278 -28.92 -12.63 -0.88
N ILE A 279 -28.30 -12.52 -2.05
CA ILE A 279 -27.76 -13.68 -2.77
C ILE A 279 -26.71 -14.41 -1.89
N ALA A 280 -25.77 -13.68 -1.31
CA ALA A 280 -24.73 -14.24 -0.48
C ALA A 280 -25.27 -14.87 0.81
N PHE A 281 -26.26 -14.22 1.46
CA PHE A 281 -26.93 -14.78 2.63
C PHE A 281 -27.61 -16.13 2.32
N LEU A 282 -28.32 -16.22 1.20
CA LEU A 282 -28.98 -17.46 0.78
C LEU A 282 -27.96 -18.54 0.44
N ILE A 283 -26.88 -18.20 -0.28
CA ILE A 283 -25.80 -19.15 -0.60
C ILE A 283 -25.14 -19.65 0.69
N ALA A 284 -24.81 -18.75 1.64
CA ALA A 284 -24.24 -19.14 2.93
C ALA A 284 -25.17 -20.09 3.70
N ASP A 285 -26.48 -19.85 3.66
CA ASP A 285 -27.46 -20.74 4.32
C ASP A 285 -27.54 -22.11 3.61
N MET A 286 -27.42 -22.17 2.26
CA MET A 286 -27.35 -23.45 1.52
C MET A 286 -26.13 -24.26 1.97
N PHE A 287 -24.99 -23.66 2.14
CA PHE A 287 -23.78 -24.34 2.62
C PHE A 287 -23.94 -24.86 4.06
N VAL A 288 -24.51 -24.03 4.94
CA VAL A 288 -24.74 -24.42 6.36
C VAL A 288 -25.76 -25.55 6.50
N GLN A 289 -26.83 -25.54 5.70
CA GLN A 289 -27.89 -26.55 5.78
C GLN A 289 -27.65 -27.73 4.84
N LYS A 290 -26.65 -27.72 3.98
CA LYS A 290 -26.37 -28.74 2.95
C LYS A 290 -27.59 -29.04 2.06
N THR A 291 -28.44 -28.05 1.78
CA THR A 291 -29.64 -28.18 0.97
C THR A 291 -29.92 -26.91 0.18
N PHE A 292 -30.43 -27.05 -1.02
CA PHE A 292 -30.90 -25.92 -1.83
C PHE A 292 -32.27 -25.37 -1.37
N ARG A 293 -33.00 -26.08 -0.52
CA ARG A 293 -34.32 -25.66 -0.01
C ARG A 293 -34.19 -24.79 1.23
N VAL A 294 -33.62 -23.61 1.09
CA VAL A 294 -33.37 -22.68 2.21
C VAL A 294 -34.51 -21.68 2.45
N VAL A 295 -35.43 -21.49 1.48
CA VAL A 295 -36.54 -20.54 1.57
C VAL A 295 -37.63 -21.07 2.51
N LYS A 296 -37.46 -20.81 3.82
CA LYS A 296 -38.44 -21.15 4.89
C LYS A 296 -38.84 -19.85 5.61
N LYS A 297 -40.09 -19.77 6.13
CA LYS A 297 -40.60 -18.58 6.84
C LYS A 297 -39.63 -18.03 7.90
N LYS A 298 -38.98 -18.90 8.67
CA LYS A 298 -37.97 -18.50 9.68
C LYS A 298 -36.77 -17.83 9.03
N ARG A 299 -36.28 -18.35 7.90
CA ARG A 299 -35.10 -17.82 7.19
C ARG A 299 -35.39 -16.50 6.49
N ILE A 300 -36.59 -16.33 5.96
CA ILE A 300 -37.02 -15.04 5.38
C ILE A 300 -37.00 -13.95 6.46
N LYS A 301 -37.44 -14.25 7.69
CA LYS A 301 -37.34 -13.29 8.81
C LYS A 301 -35.87 -12.96 9.16
N GLU A 302 -35.00 -13.99 9.26
CA GLU A 302 -33.55 -13.77 9.52
C GLU A 302 -32.88 -12.94 8.39
N CYS A 303 -33.24 -13.21 7.13
CA CYS A 303 -32.77 -12.40 5.99
C CYS A 303 -33.29 -10.96 6.07
N GLY A 304 -34.52 -10.74 6.48
CA GLY A 304 -35.09 -9.41 6.74
C GLY A 304 -34.30 -8.64 7.80
N PHE A 305 -33.96 -9.27 8.94
CA PHE A 305 -33.09 -8.65 9.95
C PHE A 305 -31.69 -8.36 9.42
N PHE A 306 -31.12 -9.25 8.63
CA PHE A 306 -29.83 -9.03 7.97
C PHE A 306 -29.89 -7.83 7.02
N LEU A 307 -30.95 -7.68 6.21
CA LEU A 307 -31.12 -6.52 5.34
C LEU A 307 -31.23 -5.21 6.12
N VAL A 308 -31.97 -5.21 7.25
CA VAL A 308 -32.01 -4.04 8.14
C VAL A 308 -30.61 -3.70 8.66
N PHE A 309 -29.82 -4.70 9.06
CA PHE A 309 -28.43 -4.51 9.47
C PHE A 309 -27.58 -3.88 8.35
N VAL A 310 -27.70 -4.37 7.11
CA VAL A 310 -26.98 -3.83 5.94
C VAL A 310 -27.42 -2.39 5.66
N MET A 311 -28.71 -2.07 5.72
CA MET A 311 -29.21 -0.71 5.54
C MET A 311 -28.68 0.26 6.61
N VAL A 312 -28.71 -0.14 7.87
CA VAL A 312 -28.20 0.69 8.99
C VAL A 312 -26.68 0.90 8.87
N SER A 313 -25.92 -0.17 8.56
CA SER A 313 -24.48 -0.06 8.37
C SER A 313 -24.12 0.81 7.17
N PHE A 314 -24.86 0.72 6.06
CA PHE A 314 -24.67 1.60 4.89
C PHE A 314 -24.93 3.06 5.25
N GLY A 315 -26.01 3.37 5.96
CA GLY A 315 -26.30 4.71 6.48
C GLY A 315 -25.18 5.22 7.38
N GLY A 316 -24.62 4.38 8.23
CA GLY A 316 -23.46 4.69 9.07
C GLY A 316 -22.22 5.01 8.22
N PHE A 317 -21.89 4.21 7.21
CA PHE A 317 -20.76 4.48 6.31
C PHE A 317 -20.95 5.77 5.54
N LEU A 318 -22.15 6.04 5.03
CA LEU A 318 -22.46 7.29 4.33
C LEU A 318 -22.30 8.52 5.23
N THR A 319 -22.73 8.42 6.50
CA THR A 319 -22.58 9.51 7.48
C THR A 319 -21.10 9.77 7.79
N VAL A 320 -20.31 8.71 7.98
CA VAL A 320 -18.86 8.83 8.22
C VAL A 320 -18.15 9.39 6.99
N ALA A 321 -18.48 8.90 5.79
CA ALA A 321 -17.91 9.38 4.54
C ALA A 321 -18.15 10.89 4.35
N ARG A 322 -19.40 11.35 4.52
CA ARG A 322 -19.75 12.79 4.45
C ARG A 322 -19.05 13.62 5.52
N GLY A 323 -18.96 13.11 6.76
CA GLY A 323 -18.25 13.78 7.85
C GLY A 323 -16.76 13.94 7.55
N LEU A 324 -16.12 12.91 6.99
CA LEU A 324 -14.71 12.97 6.59
C LEU A 324 -14.50 13.86 5.34
N GLN A 325 -15.39 13.79 4.35
CA GLN A 325 -15.34 14.61 3.14
C GLN A 325 -15.36 16.10 3.47
N ASN A 326 -16.26 16.51 4.37
CA ASN A 326 -16.45 17.93 4.73
C ASN A 326 -15.45 18.44 5.77
N LYS A 327 -14.56 17.56 6.26
CA LYS A 327 -13.58 17.94 7.28
C LYS A 327 -12.42 18.70 6.64
N ILE A 328 -12.38 20.00 6.88
CA ILE A 328 -11.25 20.88 6.57
C ILE A 328 -10.49 21.13 7.88
N PRO A 329 -9.16 21.00 7.93
CA PRO A 329 -8.39 21.31 9.13
C PRO A 329 -8.42 22.80 9.46
N ASP A 330 -8.30 23.16 10.75
CA ASP A 330 -8.13 24.55 11.15
C ASP A 330 -6.73 25.04 10.71
N LYS A 331 -6.66 26.26 10.18
CA LYS A 331 -5.39 26.89 9.78
C LYS A 331 -4.31 26.81 10.87
N ASN A 332 -4.71 27.00 12.14
CA ASN A 332 -3.78 26.98 13.26
C ASN A 332 -3.18 25.60 13.55
N GLU A 333 -3.81 24.53 13.10
CA GLU A 333 -3.33 23.15 13.23
C GLU A 333 -2.43 22.73 12.06
N VAL A 334 -2.47 23.47 10.94
CA VAL A 334 -1.70 23.15 9.74
C VAL A 334 -0.30 23.76 9.84
N GLU A 335 0.71 22.99 9.58
CA GLU A 335 2.11 23.39 9.49
C GLU A 335 2.49 23.73 8.06
N TYR A 336 2.09 22.86 7.12
CA TYR A 336 2.28 23.03 5.67
C TYR A 336 1.12 22.37 4.91
N ALA A 337 0.93 22.77 3.65
CA ALA A 337 -0.03 22.15 2.76
C ALA A 337 0.52 22.03 1.34
N TYR A 338 0.12 20.97 0.63
CA TYR A 338 0.44 20.76 -0.78
C TYR A 338 -0.82 20.78 -1.64
N LEU A 339 -0.71 21.41 -2.80
CA LEU A 339 -1.63 21.23 -3.93
C LEU A 339 -0.87 20.51 -5.05
N ASP A 340 -1.43 19.43 -5.55
CA ASP A 340 -0.80 18.59 -6.56
C ASP A 340 -1.80 18.22 -7.66
N MET A 341 -1.46 18.53 -8.90
CA MET A 341 -2.16 18.10 -10.10
C MET A 341 -1.18 17.50 -11.12
N ASN A 342 -0.12 18.22 -11.41
CA ASN A 342 1.01 17.81 -12.24
C ASN A 342 2.25 17.54 -11.36
N TYR A 343 2.48 18.43 -10.41
CA TYR A 343 3.47 18.28 -9.35
C TYR A 343 3.08 19.06 -8.07
N PRO A 344 3.58 18.63 -6.89
CA PRO A 344 3.18 19.23 -5.62
C PRO A 344 3.75 20.63 -5.44
N VAL A 345 2.87 21.59 -5.18
CA VAL A 345 3.22 22.97 -4.79
C VAL A 345 3.01 23.14 -3.29
N GLU A 346 4.07 23.55 -2.58
CA GLU A 346 4.06 23.73 -1.12
C GLU A 346 3.56 25.12 -0.69
N PHE A 347 2.73 25.15 0.34
CA PHE A 347 2.21 26.37 0.97
C PHE A 347 2.45 26.32 2.47
N GLU A 348 3.05 27.37 3.03
CA GLU A 348 3.33 27.50 4.47
C GLU A 348 2.75 28.80 5.03
N GLY A 349 2.57 28.84 6.35
CA GLY A 349 2.17 30.02 7.08
C GLY A 349 0.82 30.62 6.63
N ASN A 350 0.84 31.86 6.15
CA ASN A 350 -0.39 32.54 5.72
C ASN A 350 -0.92 32.02 4.37
N ASP A 351 -0.09 31.43 3.54
CA ASP A 351 -0.49 30.93 2.23
C ASP A 351 -1.32 29.63 2.30
N VAL A 352 -1.31 28.94 3.44
CA VAL A 352 -2.20 27.79 3.73
C VAL A 352 -3.69 28.15 3.50
N ASP A 353 -4.07 29.41 3.72
CA ASP A 353 -5.45 29.88 3.45
C ASP A 353 -5.84 29.70 1.98
N LYS A 354 -4.89 29.80 1.03
CA LYS A 354 -5.15 29.58 -0.39
C LYS A 354 -5.61 28.13 -0.63
N VAL A 355 -4.92 27.16 -0.01
CA VAL A 355 -5.25 25.73 -0.10
C VAL A 355 -6.60 25.42 0.54
N ILE A 356 -6.86 25.98 1.71
CA ILE A 356 -8.15 25.84 2.41
C ILE A 356 -9.30 26.39 1.54
N ASN A 357 -9.09 27.52 0.87
CA ASN A 357 -10.11 28.11 0.01
C ASN A 357 -10.34 27.27 -1.25
N VAL A 358 -9.30 26.71 -1.85
CA VAL A 358 -9.42 25.74 -2.95
C VAL A 358 -10.26 24.53 -2.53
N GLN A 359 -10.00 23.96 -1.36
CA GLN A 359 -10.80 22.82 -0.88
C GLN A 359 -12.25 23.21 -0.62
N LYS A 360 -12.52 24.39 -0.07
CA LYS A 360 -13.89 24.90 0.12
C LYS A 360 -14.61 25.08 -1.19
N ASP A 361 -13.93 25.58 -2.21
CA ASP A 361 -14.50 25.77 -3.55
C ASP A 361 -14.86 24.42 -4.19
N ILE A 362 -13.96 23.43 -4.14
CA ILE A 362 -14.23 22.06 -4.60
C ILE A 362 -15.45 21.46 -3.89
N LEU A 363 -15.54 21.61 -2.56
CA LEU A 363 -16.66 21.06 -1.79
C LEU A 363 -17.99 21.77 -2.09
N ALA A 364 -17.98 23.07 -2.37
CA ALA A 364 -19.16 23.83 -2.75
C ALA A 364 -19.71 23.40 -4.13
N HIS A 365 -18.83 23.01 -5.05
CA HIS A 365 -19.19 22.65 -6.43
C HIS A 365 -19.13 21.14 -6.71
N THR A 366 -19.13 20.30 -5.66
CA THR A 366 -19.02 18.83 -5.76
C THR A 366 -20.03 18.23 -6.75
N ALA A 367 -21.27 18.72 -6.78
CA ALA A 367 -22.32 18.19 -7.67
C ALA A 367 -22.03 18.44 -9.15
N GLU A 368 -21.46 19.59 -9.50
CA GLU A 368 -21.03 19.94 -10.85
C GLU A 368 -19.82 19.10 -11.26
N LEU A 369 -18.78 19.07 -10.42
CA LEU A 369 -17.55 18.36 -10.69
C LEU A 369 -17.78 16.84 -10.86
N GLN A 370 -18.67 16.24 -10.07
CA GLN A 370 -19.01 14.82 -10.22
C GLN A 370 -19.87 14.50 -11.44
N LYS A 371 -20.70 15.44 -11.89
CA LYS A 371 -21.60 15.20 -13.05
C LYS A 371 -20.84 15.10 -14.36
N ASN A 372 -19.75 15.82 -14.50
CA ASN A 372 -18.96 15.96 -15.72
C ASN A 372 -17.72 15.04 -15.74
N LEU A 373 -17.60 14.11 -14.77
CA LEU A 373 -16.51 13.13 -14.75
C LEU A 373 -16.63 12.17 -15.94
N LYS A 374 -15.96 12.50 -17.03
CA LYS A 374 -15.74 11.67 -18.22
C LYS A 374 -14.24 11.50 -18.46
N ASP A 375 -13.86 11.20 -19.70
CA ASP A 375 -12.52 10.75 -20.09
C ASP A 375 -11.36 11.70 -19.71
N ASN A 376 -11.62 13.00 -19.53
CA ASN A 376 -10.61 14.04 -19.25
C ASN A 376 -10.66 14.54 -17.81
N ALA A 377 -10.72 13.65 -16.83
CA ALA A 377 -10.65 14.03 -15.41
C ALA A 377 -9.26 13.77 -14.84
N TYR A 378 -8.66 14.81 -14.26
CA TYR A 378 -7.36 14.74 -13.60
C TYR A 378 -7.51 14.56 -12.08
N THR A 379 -6.50 13.97 -11.47
CA THR A 379 -6.46 13.82 -10.01
C THR A 379 -5.85 15.06 -9.39
N TYR A 380 -6.62 15.75 -8.56
CA TYR A 380 -6.19 16.93 -7.81
C TYR A 380 -6.05 16.55 -6.33
N THR A 381 -4.82 16.51 -5.85
CA THR A 381 -4.54 16.08 -4.48
C THR A 381 -4.22 17.27 -3.58
N ILE A 382 -4.89 17.33 -2.44
CA ILE A 382 -4.63 18.29 -1.36
C ILE A 382 -4.10 17.53 -0.17
N THR A 383 -2.90 17.86 0.30
CA THR A 383 -2.31 17.25 1.49
C THR A 383 -2.00 18.32 2.53
N TYR A 384 -2.50 18.12 3.74
CA TYR A 384 -2.20 18.97 4.90
C TYR A 384 -1.28 18.23 5.87
N GLY A 385 -0.13 18.81 6.18
CA GLY A 385 0.72 18.43 7.30
C GLY A 385 0.27 19.17 8.56
N LEU A 386 -0.15 18.42 9.57
CA LEU A 386 -0.63 18.99 10.83
C LEU A 386 0.48 19.05 11.87
N LYS A 387 0.44 20.05 12.74
CA LYS A 387 1.30 20.12 13.93
C LYS A 387 1.18 18.83 14.73
N GLY A 388 2.30 18.15 14.97
CA GLY A 388 2.32 16.84 15.63
C GLY A 388 2.40 15.65 14.66
N GLY A 389 2.78 15.87 13.40
CA GLY A 389 3.16 14.83 12.42
C GLY A 389 2.00 14.04 11.80
N ARG A 390 0.75 14.42 12.05
CA ARG A 390 -0.41 13.83 11.38
C ARG A 390 -0.62 14.47 10.01
N ARG A 391 -1.10 13.68 9.05
CA ARG A 391 -1.42 14.14 7.71
C ARG A 391 -2.89 13.90 7.38
N ILE A 392 -3.45 14.78 6.55
CA ILE A 392 -4.77 14.64 5.93
C ILE A 392 -4.58 14.83 4.44
N SER A 393 -4.82 13.78 3.65
CA SER A 393 -4.80 13.87 2.20
C SER A 393 -6.21 13.72 1.62
N ARG A 394 -6.47 14.44 0.55
CA ARG A 394 -7.71 14.44 -0.23
C ARG A 394 -7.35 14.38 -1.70
N SER A 395 -7.98 13.47 -2.44
CA SER A 395 -7.74 13.30 -3.88
C SER A 395 -9.06 13.44 -4.61
N TYR A 396 -9.20 14.53 -5.34
CA TYR A 396 -10.40 14.86 -6.09
C TYR A 396 -10.18 14.54 -7.56
N ARG A 397 -11.14 13.90 -8.21
CA ARG A 397 -11.16 13.82 -9.68
C ARG A 397 -11.86 15.05 -10.21
N ILE A 398 -11.14 15.89 -10.95
CA ILE A 398 -11.62 17.16 -11.48
C ILE A 398 -11.70 17.06 -13.01
N PRO A 399 -12.89 17.22 -13.61
CA PRO A 399 -13.02 17.28 -15.06
C PRO A 399 -12.46 18.61 -15.58
N VAL A 400 -11.63 18.55 -16.62
CA VAL A 400 -11.06 19.74 -17.27
C VAL A 400 -11.50 19.74 -18.72
N ASP A 401 -12.82 19.76 -18.94
CA ASP A 401 -13.43 19.87 -20.25
C ASP A 401 -14.23 21.18 -20.38
N GLU A 402 -14.66 21.51 -21.59
CA GLU A 402 -15.44 22.73 -21.89
C GLU A 402 -16.77 22.79 -21.13
N ASN A 403 -17.25 21.68 -20.57
CA ASN A 403 -18.53 21.60 -19.87
C ASN A 403 -18.36 21.80 -18.34
N SER A 404 -17.13 21.97 -17.83
CA SER A 404 -16.82 22.17 -16.42
C SER A 404 -16.07 23.48 -16.18
N GLU A 405 -16.82 24.58 -16.05
CA GLU A 405 -16.25 25.90 -15.79
C GLU A 405 -15.38 25.92 -14.50
N HIS A 406 -15.86 25.28 -13.43
CA HIS A 406 -15.11 25.20 -12.17
C HIS A 406 -13.88 24.29 -12.27
N GLY A 407 -13.95 23.23 -13.05
CA GLY A 407 -12.81 22.35 -13.28
C GLY A 407 -11.69 23.06 -14.03
N GLN A 408 -12.02 23.78 -15.09
CA GLN A 408 -11.05 24.60 -15.83
C GLN A 408 -10.43 25.69 -14.96
N LYS A 409 -11.24 26.39 -14.17
CA LYS A 409 -10.75 27.41 -13.23
C LYS A 409 -9.77 26.85 -12.20
N LEU A 410 -10.04 25.67 -11.66
CA LEU A 410 -9.13 25.01 -10.71
C LEU A 410 -7.82 24.58 -11.38
N ALA A 411 -7.87 24.08 -12.61
CA ALA A 411 -6.70 23.71 -13.38
C ALA A 411 -5.85 24.96 -13.73
N GLU A 412 -6.47 26.05 -14.17
CA GLU A 412 -5.80 27.32 -14.44
C GLU A 412 -5.14 27.88 -13.16
N GLN A 413 -5.84 27.83 -12.03
CA GLN A 413 -5.31 28.28 -10.76
C GLN A 413 -4.09 27.45 -10.32
N GLN A 414 -4.14 26.13 -10.49
CA GLN A 414 -3.01 25.24 -10.20
C GLN A 414 -1.83 25.52 -11.12
N TYR A 415 -2.08 25.61 -12.42
CA TYR A 415 -1.05 25.95 -13.40
C TYR A 415 -0.34 27.26 -13.06
N ASN A 416 -1.10 28.28 -12.64
CA ASN A 416 -0.54 29.57 -12.21
C ASN A 416 0.34 29.45 -10.94
N TYR A 417 0.12 28.50 -10.06
CA TYR A 417 1.02 28.21 -8.95
C TYR A 417 2.26 27.45 -9.42
N GLU A 418 2.08 26.49 -10.29
CA GLU A 418 3.15 25.63 -10.81
C GLU A 418 4.19 26.41 -11.60
N ILE A 419 3.76 27.33 -12.50
CA ILE A 419 4.66 28.12 -13.33
C ILE A 419 5.45 29.21 -12.56
N GLN A 420 5.16 29.47 -11.28
CA GLN A 420 5.98 30.39 -10.49
C GLN A 420 7.43 29.89 -10.44
N PRO A 421 8.43 30.75 -10.69
CA PRO A 421 9.82 30.33 -10.84
C PRO A 421 10.36 29.48 -9.70
N GLU A 422 9.96 29.80 -8.46
CA GLU A 422 10.41 29.07 -7.28
C GLU A 422 9.84 27.65 -7.22
N ASN A 423 8.53 27.49 -7.46
CA ASN A 423 7.85 26.20 -7.47
C ASN A 423 8.32 25.33 -8.64
N PHE A 424 8.47 25.95 -9.81
CA PHE A 424 8.96 25.30 -11.01
C PHE A 424 10.41 24.78 -10.85
N LEU A 425 11.31 25.56 -10.26
CA LEU A 425 12.69 25.12 -10.01
C LEU A 425 12.77 24.02 -8.95
N ARG A 426 11.91 24.06 -7.91
CA ARG A 426 11.78 22.96 -6.95
C ARG A 426 11.33 21.67 -7.62
N TYR A 427 10.39 21.76 -8.55
CA TYR A 427 9.93 20.61 -9.34
C TYR A 427 11.04 20.04 -10.21
N LEU A 428 11.71 20.88 -11.01
CA LEU A 428 12.77 20.44 -11.93
C LEU A 428 13.92 19.72 -11.24
N PHE A 429 14.27 20.18 -10.04
CA PHE A 429 15.43 19.66 -9.31
C PHE A 429 15.02 18.79 -8.11
N GLU A 430 13.74 18.45 -7.98
CA GLU A 430 13.15 17.57 -6.95
C GLU A 430 13.48 17.92 -5.48
N TYR A 431 14.22 19.04 -5.21
CA TYR A 431 14.75 19.41 -3.89
C TYR A 431 14.95 20.92 -3.75
N ASP A 432 15.57 21.32 -2.65
CA ASP A 432 16.00 22.69 -2.51
C ASP A 432 17.11 22.99 -3.52
N TYR A 433 16.69 23.51 -4.68
CA TYR A 433 17.56 23.87 -5.80
C TYR A 433 18.69 24.85 -5.43
N LYS A 434 18.62 25.49 -4.24
CA LYS A 434 19.66 26.40 -3.74
C LYS A 434 20.87 25.66 -3.18
N ASP A 435 20.72 24.38 -2.81
CA ASP A 435 21.76 23.58 -2.15
C ASP A 435 22.55 22.64 -3.08
N ILE A 436 22.28 22.69 -4.40
CA ILE A 436 23.02 21.87 -5.37
C ILE A 436 24.48 22.36 -5.46
N LYS A 437 25.42 21.47 -5.11
CA LYS A 437 26.85 21.82 -5.00
C LYS A 437 27.73 21.21 -6.09
N GLU A 438 27.35 20.05 -6.61
CA GLU A 438 28.20 19.29 -7.53
C GLU A 438 27.35 18.64 -8.63
N PHE A 439 27.79 18.78 -9.88
CA PHE A 439 27.20 18.12 -11.04
C PHE A 439 28.13 17.03 -11.56
N ARG A 440 27.54 15.88 -11.99
CA ARG A 440 28.29 14.75 -12.57
C ARG A 440 27.48 14.14 -13.71
N ASN A 441 28.18 13.56 -14.68
CA ASN A 441 27.57 12.81 -15.79
C ASN A 441 26.42 13.54 -16.51
N SER A 442 26.46 14.88 -16.54
CA SER A 442 25.46 15.69 -17.21
C SER A 442 25.62 15.61 -18.72
N GLN A 443 24.50 15.75 -19.45
CA GLN A 443 24.46 15.62 -20.91
C GLN A 443 23.61 16.72 -21.52
N PHE A 444 24.02 17.15 -22.72
CA PHE A 444 23.24 18.00 -23.61
C PHE A 444 22.78 17.17 -24.80
N GLU A 445 21.47 17.11 -25.00
CA GLU A 445 20.81 16.31 -26.02
C GLU A 445 20.11 17.24 -27.02
N TYR A 446 20.40 17.04 -28.31
CA TYR A 446 19.88 17.88 -29.38
C TYR A 446 19.78 17.09 -30.70
N TYR A 447 19.13 17.67 -31.68
CA TYR A 447 19.05 17.11 -33.01
C TYR A 447 19.83 17.99 -33.99
N GLU A 448 20.61 17.34 -34.85
CA GLU A 448 21.27 17.96 -35.96
C GLU A 448 20.86 17.27 -37.25
N THR A 449 20.08 18.01 -38.09
CA THR A 449 19.53 17.46 -39.36
C THR A 449 18.89 16.07 -39.19
N ASP A 450 17.93 15.91 -38.28
CA ASP A 450 17.21 14.68 -37.94
C ASP A 450 18.03 13.58 -37.23
N ASN A 451 19.31 13.82 -36.92
CA ASN A 451 20.11 12.91 -36.13
C ASN A 451 20.12 13.34 -34.66
N TYR A 452 19.79 12.39 -33.76
CA TYR A 452 19.95 12.58 -32.33
C TYR A 452 21.41 12.64 -31.94
N MET A 453 21.79 13.66 -31.23
CA MET A 453 23.14 13.93 -30.74
C MET A 453 23.11 14.08 -29.22
N SER A 454 24.10 13.52 -28.53
CA SER A 454 24.30 13.69 -27.10
C SER A 454 25.75 14.09 -26.82
N ARG A 455 25.96 15.14 -26.06
CA ARG A 455 27.30 15.60 -25.63
C ARG A 455 27.41 15.57 -24.12
N VAL A 456 28.45 14.94 -23.60
CA VAL A 456 28.76 14.92 -22.18
C VAL A 456 29.25 16.30 -21.75
N ILE A 457 28.71 16.78 -20.64
CA ILE A 457 29.00 18.10 -20.07
C ILE A 457 29.87 17.94 -18.82
N THR A 458 30.95 18.75 -18.73
CA THR A 458 31.77 18.79 -17.52
C THR A 458 31.03 19.46 -16.36
N SER A 459 31.44 19.18 -15.12
CA SER A 459 30.81 19.73 -13.92
C SER A 459 30.74 21.26 -13.92
N ASP A 460 31.79 21.95 -14.33
CA ASP A 460 31.84 23.43 -14.39
C ASP A 460 30.85 23.99 -15.42
N VAL A 461 30.73 23.33 -16.57
CA VAL A 461 29.79 23.74 -17.62
C VAL A 461 28.35 23.43 -17.19
N ALA A 462 28.12 22.29 -16.56
CA ALA A 462 26.80 21.92 -16.01
C ALA A 462 26.33 22.94 -14.96
N TYR A 463 27.24 23.44 -14.10
CA TYR A 463 26.92 24.49 -13.14
C TYR A 463 26.54 25.82 -13.80
N LYS A 464 27.25 26.22 -14.87
CA LYS A 464 26.87 27.42 -15.63
C LYS A 464 25.54 27.28 -16.35
N LEU A 465 25.25 26.09 -16.92
CA LEU A 465 23.96 25.79 -17.53
C LEU A 465 22.83 25.78 -16.49
N TYR A 466 23.08 25.25 -15.31
CA TYR A 466 22.14 25.33 -14.19
C TYR A 466 21.81 26.78 -13.81
N GLN A 467 22.80 27.68 -13.76
CA GLN A 467 22.55 29.11 -13.53
C GLN A 467 21.76 29.76 -14.67
N ALA A 468 21.97 29.33 -15.91
CA ALA A 468 21.21 29.79 -17.06
C ALA A 468 19.74 29.29 -17.01
N VAL A 469 19.54 28.04 -16.62
CA VAL A 469 18.21 27.46 -16.37
C VAL A 469 17.44 28.28 -15.32
N GLN A 470 18.08 28.64 -14.22
CA GLN A 470 17.47 29.51 -13.20
C GLN A 470 17.03 30.87 -13.76
N LYS A 471 17.86 31.50 -14.62
CA LYS A 471 17.53 32.79 -15.24
C LYS A 471 16.36 32.67 -16.22
N ASP A 472 16.33 31.62 -17.05
CA ASP A 472 15.23 31.41 -18.00
C ASP A 472 13.94 31.01 -17.30
N ALA A 473 14.01 30.27 -16.19
CA ALA A 473 12.87 30.01 -15.33
C ALA A 473 12.34 31.29 -14.66
N GLN A 474 13.22 32.17 -14.17
CA GLN A 474 12.83 33.47 -13.61
C GLN A 474 12.20 34.40 -14.65
N ALA A 475 12.63 34.29 -15.91
CA ALA A 475 12.07 35.03 -17.04
C ALA A 475 10.70 34.44 -17.49
N GLY A 476 10.31 33.28 -17.00
CA GLY A 476 9.03 32.63 -17.34
C GLY A 476 9.00 31.96 -18.71
N VAL A 477 10.15 31.84 -19.40
CA VAL A 477 10.19 31.29 -20.77
C VAL A 477 10.39 29.77 -20.80
N LEU A 478 10.90 29.19 -19.71
CA LEU A 478 11.24 27.77 -19.63
C LEU A 478 10.04 26.87 -19.27
N GLN A 479 9.08 27.41 -18.52
CA GLN A 479 7.97 26.65 -17.93
C GLN A 479 7.13 25.94 -18.99
N LYS A 480 6.80 26.61 -20.09
CA LYS A 480 5.97 26.06 -21.16
C LYS A 480 6.50 24.79 -21.82
N TYR A 481 7.81 24.52 -21.70
CA TYR A 481 8.44 23.31 -22.24
C TYR A 481 8.47 22.14 -21.26
N ASN A 482 8.17 22.37 -19.97
CA ASN A 482 8.34 21.39 -18.91
C ASN A 482 7.09 21.21 -18.03
N THR A 483 6.03 21.97 -18.26
CA THR A 483 4.75 21.87 -17.51
C THR A 483 3.58 21.61 -18.45
N VAL A 484 2.57 20.91 -17.96
CA VAL A 484 1.32 20.64 -18.71
C VAL A 484 0.26 21.64 -18.30
N ASP A 485 -0.30 22.35 -19.27
CA ASP A 485 -1.45 23.25 -19.05
C ASP A 485 -2.76 22.50 -19.27
N PHE A 486 -3.27 21.88 -18.22
CA PHE A 486 -4.52 21.12 -18.27
C PHE A 486 -5.76 21.97 -18.56
N ALA A 487 -5.69 23.29 -18.31
CA ALA A 487 -6.83 24.18 -18.59
C ALA A 487 -7.06 24.38 -20.09
N ASN A 488 -5.98 24.35 -20.89
CA ASN A 488 -6.05 24.52 -22.34
C ASN A 488 -6.09 23.20 -23.13
N GLY A 489 -6.21 22.06 -22.45
CA GLY A 489 -6.28 20.72 -23.03
C GLY A 489 -4.92 20.04 -23.15
N ASP A 490 -4.95 18.71 -23.43
CA ASP A 490 -3.75 17.88 -23.56
C ASP A 490 -2.92 18.16 -24.83
N GLU A 491 -3.42 18.98 -25.74
CA GLU A 491 -2.67 19.37 -26.93
C GLU A 491 -1.61 20.41 -26.54
N GLN A 492 -0.48 19.93 -26.03
CA GLN A 492 0.71 20.79 -25.98
C GLN A 492 1.06 21.20 -27.40
N PRO A 493 1.26 22.50 -27.65
CA PRO A 493 1.77 22.93 -28.96
C PRO A 493 3.07 22.20 -29.25
N GLU A 494 3.23 21.68 -30.47
CA GLU A 494 4.49 21.08 -30.91
C GLU A 494 5.61 22.09 -30.77
N TYR A 495 6.32 22.03 -29.65
CA TYR A 495 7.52 22.84 -29.46
C TYR A 495 8.73 22.15 -30.08
N GLN A 496 9.49 22.87 -30.85
CA GLN A 496 10.83 22.44 -31.21
C GLN A 496 11.73 22.59 -29.97
N THR A 497 12.25 21.49 -29.45
CA THR A 497 13.02 21.48 -28.20
C THR A 497 14.36 20.76 -28.34
N ALA A 498 15.31 21.18 -27.52
CA ALA A 498 16.48 20.43 -27.13
C ALA A 498 16.42 20.17 -25.63
N SER A 499 17.26 19.30 -25.10
CA SER A 499 17.18 18.89 -23.70
C SER A 499 18.52 18.93 -22.98
N LEU A 500 18.48 19.29 -21.71
CA LEU A 500 19.59 19.16 -20.76
C LEU A 500 19.23 18.09 -19.75
N ASN A 501 20.11 17.13 -19.58
CA ASN A 501 20.05 16.15 -18.51
C ASN A 501 21.14 16.49 -17.49
N LEU A 502 20.76 17.10 -16.38
CA LEU A 502 21.68 17.52 -15.33
C LEU A 502 21.62 16.51 -14.17
N SER A 503 22.70 15.75 -13.98
CA SER A 503 22.87 14.91 -12.80
C SER A 503 23.64 15.68 -11.72
N TYR A 504 23.11 15.71 -10.51
CA TYR A 504 23.64 16.53 -9.42
C TYR A 504 23.66 15.76 -8.10
N LYS A 505 24.49 16.24 -7.17
CA LYS A 505 24.51 15.74 -5.80
C LYS A 505 23.81 16.71 -4.87
N HIS A 506 23.00 16.14 -3.98
CA HIS A 506 22.29 16.88 -2.95
C HIS A 506 22.44 16.21 -1.58
N SER A 507 22.11 16.92 -0.50
CA SER A 507 22.12 16.38 0.86
C SER A 507 20.97 15.38 1.06
N SER A 508 21.25 14.18 1.57
CA SER A 508 20.27 13.16 1.90
C SER A 508 19.19 13.66 2.87
N LYS A 509 19.57 14.54 3.80
CA LYS A 509 18.66 15.09 4.81
C LYS A 509 17.56 15.97 4.20
N ALA A 510 17.90 16.82 3.22
CA ALA A 510 16.91 17.66 2.54
C ALA A 510 15.88 16.80 1.77
N TRP A 511 16.35 15.71 1.17
CA TRP A 511 15.51 14.75 0.47
C TRP A 511 14.58 13.96 1.43
N GLU A 512 15.12 13.48 2.54
CA GLU A 512 14.33 12.77 3.55
C GLU A 512 13.23 13.66 4.14
N ASP A 513 13.52 14.90 4.44
CA ASP A 513 12.56 15.86 4.98
C ASP A 513 11.42 16.13 3.97
N MET A 514 11.76 16.30 2.69
CA MET A 514 10.76 16.52 1.63
C MET A 514 9.95 15.23 1.36
N TYR A 515 10.60 14.09 1.22
CA TYR A 515 9.94 12.81 1.00
C TYR A 515 9.01 12.44 2.16
N LEU A 516 9.42 12.70 3.40
CA LEU A 516 8.59 12.59 4.60
C LEU A 516 7.38 13.51 4.55
N ARG A 517 7.55 14.74 4.07
CA ARG A 517 6.46 15.70 3.91
C ARG A 517 5.48 15.29 2.83
N GLU A 518 5.93 14.74 1.72
CA GLU A 518 5.08 14.29 0.61
C GLU A 518 4.44 12.91 0.83
N SER A 519 5.24 11.87 1.08
CA SER A 519 4.77 10.48 1.15
C SER A 519 4.24 10.06 2.52
N GLY A 520 4.71 10.70 3.59
CA GLY A 520 4.43 10.29 4.97
C GLY A 520 5.12 9.00 5.40
N GLU A 521 5.98 8.46 4.58
CA GLU A 521 6.76 7.25 4.86
C GLU A 521 8.19 7.63 5.20
N ILE A 522 8.66 7.19 6.36
CA ILE A 522 10.09 7.24 6.68
C ILE A 522 10.73 6.09 5.90
N ARG A 523 11.43 6.39 4.81
CA ARG A 523 12.40 5.44 4.27
C ARG A 523 13.59 5.42 5.22
N TYR A 524 13.65 4.40 6.07
CA TYR A 524 14.86 4.11 6.81
C TYR A 524 15.91 3.61 5.82
N HIS A 525 16.74 4.49 5.31
CA HIS A 525 18.06 4.10 4.84
C HIS A 525 18.89 3.82 6.10
N GLU A 526 18.85 2.56 6.56
CA GLU A 526 19.74 2.09 7.64
C GLU A 526 21.18 2.32 7.15
N HIS A 527 21.87 3.28 7.75
CA HIS A 527 23.32 3.56 7.62
C HIS A 527 23.82 4.61 6.62
N GLU A 528 23.03 5.59 6.26
CA GLU A 528 23.66 6.79 5.70
C GLU A 528 24.11 7.72 6.84
N THR A 529 25.39 8.08 6.86
CA THR A 529 25.91 9.13 7.73
C THR A 529 25.23 10.46 7.39
N GLU A 530 25.06 11.37 8.36
CA GLU A 530 24.42 12.70 8.16
C GLU A 530 24.97 13.50 6.95
N ASP A 531 26.06 13.08 6.34
CA ASP A 531 26.76 13.67 5.18
C ASP A 531 26.68 12.82 3.90
N SER A 532 25.84 11.78 3.82
CA SER A 532 25.71 11.02 2.57
C SER A 532 25.04 11.88 1.49
N MET A 533 25.70 11.98 0.33
CA MET A 533 25.22 12.71 -0.84
C MET A 533 24.50 11.75 -1.77
N GLN A 534 23.26 12.05 -2.13
CA GLN A 534 22.50 11.29 -3.12
C GLN A 534 22.60 11.93 -4.51
N GLU A 535 22.38 11.15 -5.56
CA GLU A 535 22.31 11.64 -6.94
C GLU A 535 20.87 11.97 -7.30
N GLY A 536 20.65 13.19 -7.77
CA GLY A 536 19.40 13.65 -8.37
C GLY A 536 19.59 13.91 -9.86
N TYR A 537 18.49 13.88 -10.62
CA TYR A 537 18.47 14.09 -12.06
C TYR A 537 17.41 15.11 -12.42
N ALA A 538 17.79 16.12 -13.24
CA ALA A 538 16.86 17.07 -13.80
C ALA A 538 16.90 16.97 -15.33
N TYR A 539 15.75 16.57 -15.91
CA TYR A 539 15.55 16.59 -17.37
C TYR A 539 14.83 17.87 -17.75
N ILE A 540 15.45 18.70 -18.56
CA ILE A 540 15.01 20.07 -18.86
C ILE A 540 14.90 20.24 -20.36
N SER A 541 13.68 20.33 -20.86
CA SER A 541 13.41 20.70 -22.26
C SER A 541 13.43 22.22 -22.41
N PHE A 542 14.00 22.73 -23.49
CA PHE A 542 14.08 24.17 -23.77
C PHE A 542 13.98 24.45 -25.27
N GLY A 543 13.54 25.63 -25.63
CA GLY A 543 13.40 26.08 -27.01
C GLY A 543 14.21 27.32 -27.34
N SER A 544 13.98 27.87 -28.53
CA SER A 544 14.73 29.02 -29.09
C SER A 544 14.59 30.33 -28.32
N ASP A 545 13.61 30.47 -27.45
CA ASP A 545 13.40 31.64 -26.60
C ASP A 545 14.12 31.57 -25.24
N CYS A 546 14.68 30.40 -24.87
CA CYS A 546 15.52 30.22 -23.67
C CYS A 546 16.93 30.80 -23.91
N ARG A 547 17.05 32.12 -24.01
CA ARG A 547 18.27 32.82 -24.44
C ARG A 547 19.45 32.64 -23.48
N ASN A 548 19.20 32.54 -22.18
CA ASN A 548 20.29 32.35 -21.22
C ASN A 548 20.92 30.96 -21.35
N ILE A 549 20.09 29.91 -21.58
CA ILE A 549 20.60 28.55 -21.84
C ILE A 549 21.39 28.53 -23.14
N LEU A 550 20.85 29.08 -24.24
CA LEU A 550 21.54 29.16 -25.54
C LEU A 550 22.87 29.92 -25.46
N GLN A 551 22.90 31.05 -24.76
CA GLN A 551 24.13 31.83 -24.54
C GLN A 551 25.16 30.99 -23.78
N ALA A 552 24.75 30.29 -22.72
CA ALA A 552 25.66 29.46 -21.95
C ALA A 552 26.20 28.26 -22.76
N LEU A 553 25.37 27.66 -23.63
CA LEU A 553 25.80 26.59 -24.56
C LEU A 553 26.85 27.12 -25.56
N PHE A 554 26.63 28.30 -26.14
CA PHE A 554 27.52 28.93 -27.08
C PHE A 554 28.88 29.31 -26.43
N GLU A 555 28.85 30.00 -25.29
CA GLU A 555 30.04 30.41 -24.54
C GLU A 555 30.92 29.24 -24.09
N ASN A 556 30.34 28.05 -23.91
CA ASN A 556 31.09 26.86 -23.54
C ASN A 556 31.38 25.91 -24.74
N GLY A 557 31.13 26.37 -25.97
CA GLY A 557 31.49 25.63 -27.20
C GLY A 557 30.64 24.34 -27.43
N LEU A 558 29.44 24.29 -26.88
CA LEU A 558 28.50 23.17 -27.08
C LEU A 558 27.68 23.36 -28.36
N ILE A 559 27.50 24.60 -28.81
CA ILE A 559 26.88 24.98 -30.08
C ILE A 559 27.78 25.99 -30.79
N ASP A 560 27.76 25.99 -32.13
CA ASP A 560 28.64 26.84 -32.95
C ASP A 560 28.08 28.26 -33.17
N SER A 561 26.75 28.41 -33.09
CA SER A 561 26.05 29.70 -33.17
C SER A 561 24.75 29.70 -32.42
N LEU A 562 24.23 30.86 -32.03
CA LEU A 562 22.94 31.01 -31.37
C LEU A 562 21.75 30.69 -32.29
N GLU A 563 21.97 30.64 -33.61
CA GLU A 563 20.97 30.31 -34.63
C GLU A 563 21.14 28.87 -35.15
N GLN A 564 21.99 28.05 -34.51
CA GLN A 564 22.17 26.65 -34.91
C GLN A 564 20.84 25.88 -34.78
N PRO A 565 20.44 25.11 -35.79
CA PRO A 565 19.18 24.33 -35.73
C PRO A 565 19.40 23.07 -34.86
N ILE A 566 19.25 23.24 -33.53
CA ILE A 566 19.40 22.16 -32.53
C ILE A 566 18.03 21.61 -32.07
N PHE A 567 16.97 22.19 -32.55
CA PHE A 567 15.61 21.88 -32.09
C PHE A 567 14.89 20.91 -33.04
N HIS A 568 14.22 19.95 -32.49
CA HIS A 568 13.35 19.03 -33.21
C HIS A 568 11.90 19.19 -32.73
N ALA A 569 10.95 19.09 -33.63
CA ALA A 569 9.54 19.00 -33.26
C ALA A 569 9.31 17.66 -32.53
N ASN A 570 8.84 17.70 -31.29
CA ASN A 570 8.40 16.50 -30.58
C ASN A 570 7.08 16.04 -31.21
N GLY A 571 7.16 15.31 -32.33
CA GLY A 571 6.04 14.56 -32.86
C GLY A 571 5.85 13.34 -31.97
N LEU A 572 4.68 13.22 -31.34
CA LEU A 572 4.24 11.97 -30.73
C LEU A 572 4.18 10.90 -31.83
N GLY A 573 5.15 9.96 -31.82
CA GLY A 573 5.16 8.74 -32.60
C GLY A 573 4.34 7.66 -31.91
#